data_2011db1d3058cf1a1135af7998a5b34b
#
_entry.id   2011db1d3058cf1a1135af7998a5b34b
#
_cell.length_a   1.000
_cell.length_b   1.000
_cell.length_c   1.000
_cell.angle_alpha   90.00
_cell.angle_beta   90.00
_cell.angle_gamma   90.00
#
_symmetry.space_group_name_H-M   'P 1'
#
loop_
_entity.id
_entity.type
_entity.pdbx_description
1 polymer ?
#
loop_
_entity_poly.entity_id
_entity_poly.type
_entity_poly.pdbx_seq_one_letter_code
_entity_poly.pdbx_strand_id
1 'polypeptide(L)'
;MKRLILLHIVCCCFLVGKADYEMNTDSLIQVFQNLPHDSTRLVALNNIIRIEQNNPKCIQFSDTLMKEALFQKDDKYAGLAAYYHLLYYYNHNKTDSVAKWITQMEPHVHKSGIWDYFFDAKRFQIDLYTYNEEYERAISEANKMKQQAFEKNNHRGLVAAHQCLSNAYIGSQRWEEGIKALEEAYKLLAPDANPVVRISVLSQLVSVTKEMKNNSKLFKYLQELESTLYKHIKENPSLKDGFSDVFLFNELFYAYYYLNTQQPQRAYEHLVKAKEYQNENNYFM
;
A
#
# COMPACT_ATOMS: atom_id res chain seq x y z
N MET A 1 -17.80 -12.62 -5.89
CA MET A 1 -17.83 -11.30 -5.21
C MET A 1 -16.83 -11.14 -4.07
N LYS A 2 -16.60 -12.14 -3.18
CA LYS A 2 -15.64 -12.02 -2.04
C LYS A 2 -14.18 -11.76 -2.43
N ARG A 3 -13.68 -12.28 -3.56
CA ARG A 3 -12.28 -12.07 -4.04
C ARG A 3 -12.00 -10.66 -4.58
N LEU A 4 -13.03 -9.93 -4.98
CA LEU A 4 -12.88 -8.61 -5.60
C LEU A 4 -12.53 -7.50 -4.59
N ILE A 5 -13.05 -7.55 -3.37
CA ILE A 5 -12.84 -6.51 -2.36
C ILE A 5 -11.39 -6.50 -1.87
N LEU A 6 -10.75 -7.67 -1.73
CA LEU A 6 -9.36 -7.77 -1.29
C LEU A 6 -8.36 -7.28 -2.36
N LEU A 7 -8.62 -7.49 -3.65
CA LEU A 7 -7.70 -7.10 -4.74
C LEU A 7 -7.55 -5.57 -4.86
N HIS A 8 -8.58 -4.81 -4.51
CA HIS A 8 -8.57 -3.33 -4.65
C HIS A 8 -7.77 -2.62 -3.57
N ILE A 9 -7.68 -3.21 -2.38
CA ILE A 9 -6.93 -2.63 -1.26
C ILE A 9 -5.43 -2.66 -1.52
N VAL A 10 -4.96 -3.63 -2.29
CA VAL A 10 -3.53 -3.80 -2.62
C VAL A 10 -3.04 -2.79 -3.65
N CYS A 11 -3.90 -2.33 -4.57
CA CYS A 11 -3.48 -1.45 -5.69
C CYS A 11 -3.13 -0.02 -5.26
N CYS A 12 -3.74 0.51 -4.19
CA CYS A 12 -3.48 1.90 -3.76
C CYS A 12 -2.09 2.15 -3.15
N CYS A 13 -1.34 1.10 -2.80
CA CYS A 13 -0.01 1.25 -2.20
C CYS A 13 1.13 1.45 -3.20
N PHE A 14 0.89 1.22 -4.50
CA PHE A 14 1.93 1.30 -5.55
C PHE A 14 2.02 2.64 -6.28
N LEU A 15 1.18 3.64 -5.92
CA LEU A 15 1.13 4.93 -6.61
C LEU A 15 2.14 5.96 -6.10
N VAL A 16 3.27 5.53 -5.58
CA VAL A 16 4.38 6.46 -5.31
C VAL A 16 5.28 6.52 -6.54
N GLY A 17 5.04 7.51 -7.39
CA GLY A 17 6.07 8.10 -8.24
C GLY A 17 6.26 7.48 -9.61
N LYS A 18 5.25 7.54 -10.50
CA LYS A 18 5.50 7.68 -11.94
C LYS A 18 5.41 9.15 -12.38
N ALA A 19 6.02 10.05 -11.61
CA ALA A 19 6.23 11.42 -12.05
C ALA A 19 7.73 11.61 -12.29
N ASP A 20 8.07 11.91 -13.54
CA ASP A 20 9.33 12.44 -14.02
C ASP A 20 10.59 11.60 -13.77
N TYR A 21 10.82 10.60 -14.61
CA TYR A 21 12.13 10.33 -15.21
C TYR A 21 11.95 9.21 -16.26
N GLU A 22 11.70 9.55 -17.51
CA GLU A 22 12.15 8.74 -18.66
C GLU A 22 13.69 8.76 -18.75
N MET A 23 14.40 8.51 -17.66
CA MET A 23 15.77 8.09 -17.77
C MET A 23 15.75 6.64 -18.21
N ASN A 24 16.16 6.41 -19.46
CA ASN A 24 16.33 5.07 -19.99
C ASN A 24 17.17 4.25 -19.00
N THR A 25 16.60 3.17 -18.47
CA THR A 25 17.26 2.28 -17.51
C THR A 25 18.64 1.82 -18.01
N ASP A 26 18.79 1.65 -19.34
CA ASP A 26 20.07 1.27 -19.93
C ASP A 26 21.15 2.33 -19.71
N SER A 27 20.81 3.63 -19.75
CA SER A 27 21.74 4.72 -19.45
C SER A 27 22.16 4.70 -17.99
N LEU A 28 21.22 4.43 -17.05
CA LEU A 28 21.55 4.29 -15.63
C LEU A 28 22.46 3.09 -15.36
N ILE A 29 22.23 1.97 -16.04
CA ILE A 29 23.08 0.78 -15.94
C ILE A 29 24.50 1.07 -16.42
N GLN A 30 24.67 1.79 -17.55
CA GLN A 30 25.98 2.20 -18.06
C GLN A 30 26.70 3.10 -17.06
N VAL A 31 26.01 4.08 -16.47
CA VAL A 31 26.57 4.95 -15.44
C VAL A 31 27.00 4.11 -14.23
N PHE A 32 26.12 3.25 -13.74
CA PHE A 32 26.40 2.37 -12.59
C PHE A 32 27.65 1.52 -12.78
N GLN A 33 27.87 0.95 -13.97
CA GLN A 33 29.04 0.11 -14.25
C GLN A 33 30.39 0.82 -14.05
N ASN A 34 30.41 2.14 -14.22
CA ASN A 34 31.61 2.98 -14.12
C ASN A 34 31.74 3.68 -12.76
N LEU A 35 30.77 3.53 -11.83
CA LEU A 35 30.84 4.15 -10.51
C LEU A 35 31.85 3.43 -9.60
N PRO A 36 32.54 4.16 -8.71
CA PRO A 36 33.39 3.57 -7.69
C PRO A 36 32.56 2.76 -6.69
N HIS A 37 33.22 1.89 -5.92
CA HIS A 37 32.61 1.10 -4.85
C HIS A 37 32.39 1.97 -3.59
N ASP A 38 31.49 2.93 -3.68
CA ASP A 38 31.09 3.85 -2.61
C ASP A 38 29.57 4.06 -2.55
N SER A 39 29.11 4.99 -1.72
CA SER A 39 27.68 5.27 -1.53
C SER A 39 26.96 5.69 -2.82
N THR A 40 27.66 6.29 -3.79
CA THR A 40 27.04 6.69 -5.07
C THR A 40 26.58 5.47 -5.87
N ARG A 41 27.34 4.36 -5.79
CA ARG A 41 27.02 3.09 -6.42
C ARG A 41 25.76 2.45 -5.79
N LEU A 42 25.62 2.52 -4.46
CA LEU A 42 24.42 2.04 -3.74
C LEU A 42 23.18 2.85 -4.12
N VAL A 43 23.30 4.17 -4.22
CA VAL A 43 22.20 5.06 -4.65
C VAL A 43 21.77 4.73 -6.08
N ALA A 44 22.73 4.57 -7.00
CA ALA A 44 22.43 4.24 -8.40
C ALA A 44 21.71 2.90 -8.53
N LEU A 45 22.19 1.84 -7.86
CA LEU A 45 21.53 0.54 -7.82
C LEU A 45 20.09 0.61 -7.27
N ASN A 46 19.91 1.31 -6.15
CA ASN A 46 18.60 1.51 -5.55
C ASN A 46 17.63 2.20 -6.52
N ASN A 47 18.07 3.19 -7.28
CA ASN A 47 17.24 3.86 -8.28
C ASN A 47 16.90 2.94 -9.46
N ILE A 48 17.86 2.15 -9.97
CA ILE A 48 17.63 1.14 -11.01
C ILE A 48 16.55 0.15 -10.54
N ILE A 49 16.68 -0.40 -9.33
CA ILE A 49 15.73 -1.36 -8.78
C ILE A 49 14.32 -0.76 -8.67
N ARG A 50 14.20 0.50 -8.24
CA ARG A 50 12.90 1.18 -8.13
C ARG A 50 12.21 1.36 -9.47
N ILE A 51 12.96 1.57 -10.56
CA ILE A 51 12.41 1.65 -11.92
C ILE A 51 12.03 0.24 -12.41
N GLU A 52 12.89 -0.75 -12.18
CA GLU A 52 12.75 -2.12 -12.66
C GLU A 52 11.94 -3.03 -11.71
N GLN A 53 11.29 -2.50 -10.68
CA GLN A 53 10.67 -3.30 -9.61
C GLN A 53 9.67 -4.37 -10.09
N ASN A 54 9.07 -4.18 -11.26
CA ASN A 54 8.12 -5.13 -11.88
C ASN A 54 8.81 -6.05 -12.92
N ASN A 55 10.09 -5.89 -13.16
CA ASN A 55 10.86 -6.67 -14.11
C ASN A 55 11.60 -7.80 -13.38
N PRO A 56 11.69 -9.04 -13.93
CA PRO A 56 12.51 -10.11 -13.35
C PRO A 56 13.97 -9.74 -13.10
N LYS A 57 14.53 -8.77 -13.83
CA LYS A 57 15.88 -8.22 -13.60
C LYS A 57 16.03 -7.55 -12.24
N CYS A 58 14.93 -7.15 -11.60
CA CYS A 58 14.92 -6.57 -10.25
C CYS A 58 15.69 -7.45 -9.25
N ILE A 59 15.53 -8.79 -9.32
CA ILE A 59 16.23 -9.74 -8.46
C ILE A 59 17.75 -9.66 -8.64
N GLN A 60 18.24 -9.60 -9.86
CA GLN A 60 19.68 -9.53 -10.15
C GLN A 60 20.31 -8.23 -9.62
N PHE A 61 19.59 -7.11 -9.78
CA PHE A 61 20.03 -5.83 -9.23
C PHE A 61 19.95 -5.82 -7.70
N SER A 62 18.95 -6.46 -7.11
CA SER A 62 18.83 -6.58 -5.65
C SER A 62 19.93 -7.47 -5.06
N ASP A 63 20.33 -8.55 -5.73
CA ASP A 63 21.50 -9.36 -5.36
C ASP A 63 22.80 -8.52 -5.42
N THR A 64 22.92 -7.68 -6.45
CA THR A 64 24.08 -6.79 -6.62
C THR A 64 24.10 -5.72 -5.53
N LEU A 65 22.95 -5.13 -5.21
CA LEU A 65 22.82 -4.17 -4.12
C LEU A 65 23.17 -4.78 -2.78
N MET A 66 22.71 -6.02 -2.51
CA MET A 66 23.04 -6.75 -1.27
C MET A 66 24.57 -6.95 -1.15
N LYS A 67 25.22 -7.46 -2.20
CA LYS A 67 26.67 -7.68 -2.21
C LYS A 67 27.46 -6.39 -1.98
N GLU A 68 27.08 -5.33 -2.69
CA GLU A 68 27.74 -4.02 -2.59
C GLU A 68 27.52 -3.39 -1.20
N ALA A 69 26.30 -3.47 -0.66
CA ALA A 69 25.97 -2.96 0.66
C ALA A 69 26.75 -3.70 1.79
N LEU A 70 26.84 -5.02 1.69
CA LEU A 70 27.63 -5.81 2.64
C LEU A 70 29.13 -5.50 2.54
N PHE A 71 29.67 -5.31 1.34
CA PHE A 71 31.06 -4.89 1.13
C PHE A 71 31.34 -3.54 1.78
N GLN A 72 30.44 -2.57 1.61
CA GLN A 72 30.57 -1.23 2.19
C GLN A 72 30.13 -1.16 3.66
N LYS A 73 29.61 -2.26 4.24
CA LYS A 73 29.03 -2.32 5.59
C LYS A 73 27.86 -1.35 5.79
N ASP A 74 27.05 -1.15 4.75
CA ASP A 74 25.87 -0.29 4.78
C ASP A 74 24.62 -1.13 5.05
N ASP A 75 24.21 -1.17 6.32
CA ASP A 75 23.03 -1.93 6.75
C ASP A 75 21.71 -1.37 6.18
N LYS A 76 21.65 -0.08 5.82
CA LYS A 76 20.46 0.51 5.19
C LYS A 76 20.21 -0.11 3.81
N TYR A 77 21.21 -0.10 2.96
CA TYR A 77 21.05 -0.66 1.61
C TYR A 77 21.00 -2.19 1.59
N ALA A 78 21.63 -2.86 2.55
CA ALA A 78 21.44 -4.30 2.73
C ALA A 78 19.98 -4.64 3.11
N GLY A 79 19.39 -3.89 4.03
CA GLY A 79 17.97 -4.03 4.38
C GLY A 79 17.03 -3.71 3.21
N LEU A 80 17.34 -2.67 2.40
CA LEU A 80 16.57 -2.35 1.20
C LEU A 80 16.68 -3.44 0.12
N ALA A 81 17.84 -4.04 -0.06
CA ALA A 81 18.01 -5.15 -1.00
C ALA A 81 17.13 -6.34 -0.60
N ALA A 82 17.10 -6.71 0.69
CA ALA A 82 16.20 -7.74 1.20
C ALA A 82 14.72 -7.38 0.99
N TYR A 83 14.34 -6.11 1.17
CA TYR A 83 12.99 -5.60 0.91
C TYR A 83 12.58 -5.75 -0.58
N TYR A 84 13.48 -5.46 -1.53
CA TYR A 84 13.18 -5.62 -2.96
C TYR A 84 13.02 -7.09 -3.37
N HIS A 85 13.82 -7.99 -2.82
CA HIS A 85 13.60 -9.43 -2.98
C HIS A 85 12.22 -9.84 -2.47
N LEU A 86 11.85 -9.37 -1.27
CA LEU A 86 10.56 -9.63 -0.67
C LEU A 86 9.42 -9.15 -1.57
N LEU A 87 9.48 -7.92 -2.11
CA LEU A 87 8.47 -7.38 -3.02
C LEU A 87 8.28 -8.27 -4.26
N TYR A 88 9.37 -8.73 -4.86
CA TYR A 88 9.29 -9.62 -6.00
C TYR A 88 8.54 -10.91 -5.64
N TYR A 89 8.89 -11.55 -4.53
CA TYR A 89 8.24 -12.80 -4.10
C TYR A 89 6.80 -12.58 -3.65
N TYR A 90 6.48 -11.44 -3.06
CA TYR A 90 5.13 -11.04 -2.74
C TYR A 90 4.25 -10.96 -4.00
N ASN A 91 4.71 -10.28 -5.04
CA ASN A 91 4.03 -10.16 -6.32
C ASN A 91 3.83 -11.53 -7.04
N HIS A 92 4.62 -12.54 -6.69
CA HIS A 92 4.49 -13.89 -7.18
C HIS A 92 3.80 -14.85 -6.20
N ASN A 93 3.20 -14.35 -5.14
CA ASN A 93 2.44 -15.11 -4.15
C ASN A 93 3.26 -16.20 -3.43
N LYS A 94 4.57 -15.94 -3.16
CA LYS A 94 5.51 -16.89 -2.55
C LYS A 94 5.70 -16.62 -1.06
N THR A 95 4.72 -17.05 -0.25
CA THR A 95 4.65 -16.77 1.20
C THR A 95 5.91 -17.15 1.97
N ASP A 96 6.47 -18.34 1.73
CA ASP A 96 7.70 -18.81 2.43
C ASP A 96 8.92 -17.94 2.09
N SER A 97 9.02 -17.51 0.81
CA SER A 97 10.09 -16.63 0.37
C SER A 97 9.98 -15.25 1.00
N VAL A 98 8.76 -14.71 1.13
CA VAL A 98 8.49 -13.45 1.83
C VAL A 98 8.94 -13.56 3.29
N ALA A 99 8.56 -14.62 4.01
CA ALA A 99 8.97 -14.84 5.40
C ALA A 99 10.50 -14.92 5.55
N LYS A 100 11.15 -15.67 4.65
CA LYS A 100 12.63 -15.77 4.61
C LYS A 100 13.30 -14.41 4.48
N TRP A 101 12.82 -13.56 3.56
CA TRP A 101 13.44 -12.26 3.31
C TRP A 101 13.16 -11.25 4.42
N ILE A 102 12.03 -11.35 5.14
CA ILE A 102 11.81 -10.59 6.38
C ILE A 102 12.87 -10.92 7.42
N THR A 103 13.13 -12.22 7.63
CA THR A 103 14.16 -12.69 8.59
C THR A 103 15.56 -12.19 8.21
N GLN A 104 15.88 -12.15 6.92
CA GLN A 104 17.15 -11.61 6.45
C GLN A 104 17.24 -10.08 6.57
N MET A 105 16.14 -9.38 6.42
CA MET A 105 16.06 -7.92 6.54
C MET A 105 16.25 -7.45 7.98
N GLU A 106 15.70 -8.16 8.95
CA GLU A 106 15.54 -7.73 10.33
C GLU A 106 16.85 -7.28 11.02
N PRO A 107 17.99 -8.00 10.93
CA PRO A 107 19.26 -7.55 11.52
C PRO A 107 19.73 -6.20 10.99
N HIS A 108 19.52 -5.94 9.69
CA HIS A 108 19.88 -4.69 9.03
C HIS A 108 18.96 -3.54 9.46
N VAL A 109 17.67 -3.81 9.66
CA VAL A 109 16.69 -2.84 10.18
C VAL A 109 17.07 -2.35 11.58
N HIS A 110 17.47 -3.27 12.45
CA HIS A 110 17.89 -2.92 13.81
C HIS A 110 19.08 -1.99 13.86
N LYS A 111 20.01 -2.10 12.91
CA LYS A 111 21.22 -1.27 12.82
C LYS A 111 20.96 0.05 12.08
N SER A 112 20.18 0.04 11.02
CA SER A 112 19.95 1.19 10.14
C SER A 112 18.75 2.05 10.50
N GLY A 113 17.78 1.50 11.26
CA GLY A 113 16.56 2.20 11.65
C GLY A 113 15.50 2.32 10.53
N ILE A 114 15.59 1.57 9.43
CA ILE A 114 14.61 1.61 8.32
C ILE A 114 13.29 0.89 8.68
N TRP A 115 12.71 1.20 9.83
CA TRP A 115 11.51 0.53 10.36
C TRP A 115 10.29 0.63 9.44
N ASP A 116 10.14 1.72 8.69
CA ASP A 116 9.02 1.88 7.76
C ASP A 116 8.98 0.77 6.71
N TYR A 117 10.15 0.44 6.12
CA TYR A 117 10.26 -0.66 5.16
C TYR A 117 10.04 -2.03 5.81
N PHE A 118 10.45 -2.19 7.06
CA PHE A 118 10.22 -3.42 7.81
C PHE A 118 8.73 -3.65 8.07
N PHE A 119 8.00 -2.62 8.50
CA PHE A 119 6.57 -2.73 8.72
C PHE A 119 5.77 -2.89 7.41
N ASP A 120 6.22 -2.29 6.31
CA ASP A 120 5.66 -2.59 4.98
C ASP A 120 5.89 -4.07 4.60
N ALA A 121 7.08 -4.61 4.86
CA ALA A 121 7.38 -6.03 4.63
C ALA A 121 6.50 -6.96 5.47
N LYS A 122 6.32 -6.64 6.76
CA LYS A 122 5.40 -7.38 7.63
C LYS A 122 3.96 -7.31 7.15
N ARG A 123 3.50 -6.15 6.69
CA ARG A 123 2.17 -5.99 6.09
C ARG A 123 1.98 -6.91 4.90
N PHE A 124 2.92 -6.97 3.97
CA PHE A 124 2.84 -7.87 2.80
C PHE A 124 2.74 -9.34 3.20
N GLN A 125 3.46 -9.77 4.23
CA GLN A 125 3.34 -11.13 4.76
C GLN A 125 1.94 -11.41 5.32
N ILE A 126 1.39 -10.48 6.08
CA ILE A 126 0.05 -10.59 6.67
C ILE A 126 -1.04 -10.56 5.60
N ASP A 127 -0.87 -9.74 4.56
CA ASP A 127 -1.77 -9.69 3.41
C ASP A 127 -1.82 -11.04 2.68
N LEU A 128 -0.67 -11.73 2.54
CA LEU A 128 -0.63 -13.10 1.98
C LEU A 128 -1.37 -14.11 2.85
N TYR A 129 -1.23 -14.05 4.17
CA TYR A 129 -2.01 -14.92 5.06
C TYR A 129 -3.51 -14.65 4.93
N THR A 130 -3.91 -13.39 4.87
CA THR A 130 -5.30 -12.99 4.66
C THR A 130 -5.83 -13.47 3.30
N TYR A 131 -5.04 -13.33 2.24
CA TYR A 131 -5.38 -13.80 0.90
C TYR A 131 -5.55 -15.33 0.84
N ASN A 132 -4.71 -16.07 1.57
CA ASN A 132 -4.79 -17.52 1.68
C ASN A 132 -5.85 -18.00 2.69
N GLU A 133 -6.68 -17.09 3.22
CA GLU A 133 -7.73 -17.37 4.20
C GLU A 133 -7.18 -17.88 5.58
N GLU A 134 -5.88 -17.68 5.86
CA GLU A 134 -5.23 -17.98 7.14
C GLU A 134 -5.51 -16.86 8.17
N TYR A 135 -6.78 -16.53 8.39
CA TYR A 135 -7.20 -15.32 9.12
C TYR A 135 -6.65 -15.24 10.56
N GLU A 136 -6.71 -16.33 11.32
CA GLU A 136 -6.21 -16.31 12.70
C GLU A 136 -4.69 -16.09 12.77
N ARG A 137 -3.96 -16.60 11.80
CA ARG A 137 -2.53 -16.34 11.64
C ARG A 137 -2.28 -14.88 11.27
N ALA A 138 -3.04 -14.34 10.33
CA ALA A 138 -2.98 -12.92 9.95
C ALA A 138 -3.26 -12.01 11.15
N ILE A 139 -4.28 -12.30 11.96
CA ILE A 139 -4.63 -11.55 13.18
C ILE A 139 -3.49 -11.62 14.20
N SER A 140 -2.93 -12.81 14.41
CA SER A 140 -1.81 -13.01 15.34
C SER A 140 -0.59 -12.20 14.94
N GLU A 141 -0.18 -12.28 13.67
CA GLU A 141 1.00 -11.55 13.16
C GLU A 141 0.75 -10.02 13.11
N ALA A 142 -0.46 -9.58 12.77
CA ALA A 142 -0.82 -8.16 12.82
C ALA A 142 -0.78 -7.59 14.25
N ASN A 143 -1.19 -8.37 15.27
CA ASN A 143 -1.04 -7.96 16.67
C ASN A 143 0.42 -7.88 17.11
N LYS A 144 1.28 -8.82 16.68
CA LYS A 144 2.73 -8.72 16.92
C LYS A 144 3.33 -7.49 16.25
N MET A 145 2.98 -7.25 14.98
CA MET A 145 3.39 -6.06 14.25
C MET A 145 2.96 -4.78 14.97
N LYS A 146 1.71 -4.71 15.45
CA LYS A 146 1.20 -3.58 16.22
C LYS A 146 2.04 -3.31 17.48
N GLN A 147 2.35 -4.36 18.24
CA GLN A 147 3.18 -4.25 19.43
C GLN A 147 4.58 -3.74 19.10
N GLN A 148 5.23 -4.32 18.10
CA GLN A 148 6.56 -3.88 17.64
C GLN A 148 6.56 -2.43 17.16
N ALA A 149 5.54 -2.02 16.39
CA ALA A 149 5.40 -0.64 15.91
C ALA A 149 5.21 0.35 17.07
N PHE A 150 4.46 -0.04 18.08
CA PHE A 150 4.30 0.76 19.32
C PHE A 150 5.64 0.93 20.03
N GLU A 151 6.38 -0.15 20.26
CA GLU A 151 7.69 -0.13 20.93
C GLU A 151 8.74 0.70 20.17
N LYS A 152 8.63 0.75 18.84
CA LYS A 152 9.51 1.57 17.97
C LYS A 152 8.99 2.99 17.75
N ASN A 153 7.87 3.37 18.38
CA ASN A 153 7.19 4.65 18.15
C ASN A 153 6.96 4.93 16.65
N ASN A 154 6.62 3.88 15.90
CA ASN A 154 6.42 3.97 14.45
C ASN A 154 4.93 4.07 14.13
N HIS A 155 4.45 5.29 13.93
CA HIS A 155 3.05 5.55 13.62
C HIS A 155 2.58 4.92 12.30
N ARG A 156 3.44 4.86 11.28
CA ARG A 156 3.12 4.22 10.01
C ARG A 156 2.89 2.71 10.19
N GLY A 157 3.77 2.06 10.95
CA GLY A 157 3.61 0.65 11.30
C GLY A 157 2.34 0.38 12.10
N LEU A 158 1.97 1.28 13.05
CA LEU A 158 0.72 1.16 13.81
C LEU A 158 -0.51 1.24 12.89
N VAL A 159 -0.56 2.21 11.99
CA VAL A 159 -1.66 2.35 11.02
C VAL A 159 -1.75 1.10 10.14
N ALA A 160 -0.61 0.65 9.59
CA ALA A 160 -0.57 -0.55 8.75
C ALA A 160 -1.02 -1.81 9.51
N ALA A 161 -0.62 -1.99 10.78
CA ALA A 161 -1.04 -3.12 11.59
C ALA A 161 -2.56 -3.13 11.83
N HIS A 162 -3.16 -1.96 12.08
CA HIS A 162 -4.61 -1.85 12.23
C HIS A 162 -5.36 -2.12 10.92
N GLN A 163 -4.82 -1.72 9.76
CA GLN A 163 -5.37 -2.08 8.46
C GLN A 163 -5.31 -3.60 8.21
N CYS A 164 -4.19 -4.25 8.53
CA CYS A 164 -4.05 -5.71 8.45
C CYS A 164 -5.06 -6.43 9.35
N LEU A 165 -5.22 -5.98 10.61
CA LEU A 165 -6.23 -6.52 11.53
C LEU A 165 -7.63 -6.39 10.93
N SER A 166 -7.96 -5.22 10.36
CA SER A 166 -9.27 -5.03 9.73
C SER A 166 -9.48 -6.00 8.57
N ASN A 167 -8.52 -6.13 7.66
CA ASN A 167 -8.63 -7.03 6.51
C ASN A 167 -8.85 -8.48 6.95
N ALA A 168 -8.11 -8.95 7.96
CA ALA A 168 -8.25 -10.29 8.47
C ALA A 168 -9.59 -10.52 9.20
N TYR A 169 -10.06 -9.55 9.99
CA TYR A 169 -11.37 -9.62 10.63
C TYR A 169 -12.51 -9.62 9.61
N ILE A 170 -12.48 -8.76 8.61
CA ILE A 170 -13.49 -8.69 7.56
C ILE A 170 -13.49 -9.99 6.74
N GLY A 171 -12.31 -10.51 6.38
CA GLY A 171 -12.18 -11.77 5.67
C GLY A 171 -12.80 -12.94 6.44
N SER A 172 -12.64 -12.96 7.77
CA SER A 172 -13.24 -13.94 8.67
C SER A 172 -14.70 -13.61 9.08
N GLN A 173 -15.34 -12.62 8.43
CA GLN A 173 -16.72 -12.14 8.68
C GLN A 173 -16.93 -11.47 10.04
N ARG A 174 -15.89 -11.06 10.72
CA ARG A 174 -15.91 -10.33 12.00
C ARG A 174 -15.96 -8.82 11.74
N TRP A 175 -17.06 -8.35 11.18
CA TRP A 175 -17.22 -6.98 10.66
C TRP A 175 -17.06 -5.90 11.70
N GLU A 176 -17.56 -6.11 12.93
CA GLU A 176 -17.50 -5.13 14.01
C GLU A 176 -16.05 -4.90 14.46
N GLU A 177 -15.26 -5.97 14.60
CA GLU A 177 -13.84 -5.87 14.93
C GLU A 177 -13.06 -5.22 13.76
N GLY A 178 -13.44 -5.55 12.54
CA GLY A 178 -12.82 -4.98 11.34
C GLY A 178 -12.98 -3.46 11.26
N ILE A 179 -14.21 -2.95 11.43
CA ILE A 179 -14.44 -1.49 11.42
C ILE A 179 -13.76 -0.80 12.60
N LYS A 180 -13.78 -1.42 13.78
CA LYS A 180 -13.09 -0.87 14.97
C LYS A 180 -11.59 -0.73 14.72
N ALA A 181 -10.96 -1.73 14.11
CA ALA A 181 -9.55 -1.67 13.75
C ALA A 181 -9.26 -0.52 12.77
N LEU A 182 -10.09 -0.31 11.74
CA LEU A 182 -9.93 0.82 10.81
C LEU A 182 -10.16 2.18 11.47
N GLU A 183 -11.11 2.29 12.38
CA GLU A 183 -11.34 3.53 13.13
C GLU A 183 -10.15 3.87 14.03
N GLU A 184 -9.47 2.86 14.61
CA GLU A 184 -8.21 3.09 15.32
C GLU A 184 -7.09 3.52 14.37
N ALA A 185 -6.95 2.88 13.18
CA ALA A 185 -6.01 3.34 12.15
C ALA A 185 -6.27 4.81 11.77
N TYR A 186 -7.53 5.17 11.58
CA TYR A 186 -7.94 6.53 11.22
C TYR A 186 -7.60 7.57 12.32
N LYS A 187 -7.80 7.23 13.60
CA LYS A 187 -7.46 8.10 14.74
C LYS A 187 -5.95 8.35 14.85
N LEU A 188 -5.13 7.40 14.42
CA LEU A 188 -3.66 7.52 14.40
C LEU A 188 -3.14 8.45 13.28
N LEU A 189 -3.99 8.79 12.29
CA LEU A 189 -3.59 9.67 11.21
C LEU A 189 -3.57 11.13 11.67
N ALA A 190 -2.36 11.67 11.82
CA ALA A 190 -2.19 13.10 12.07
C ALA A 190 -2.78 13.95 10.92
N PRO A 191 -3.13 15.22 11.15
CA PRO A 191 -3.66 16.11 10.10
C PRO A 191 -2.74 16.26 8.88
N ASP A 192 -1.44 16.15 9.09
CA ASP A 192 -0.36 16.20 8.10
C ASP A 192 0.13 14.82 7.64
N ALA A 193 -0.59 13.76 8.01
CA ALA A 193 -0.25 12.41 7.55
C ALA A 193 -0.22 12.32 6.03
N ASN A 194 0.64 11.44 5.53
CA ASN A 194 0.74 11.19 4.09
C ASN A 194 -0.67 11.00 3.46
N PRO A 195 -1.07 11.84 2.50
CA PRO A 195 -2.41 11.79 1.90
C PRO A 195 -2.76 10.41 1.34
N VAL A 196 -1.80 9.69 0.77
CA VAL A 196 -2.01 8.34 0.21
C VAL A 196 -2.43 7.35 1.30
N VAL A 197 -1.81 7.40 2.48
CA VAL A 197 -2.19 6.56 3.62
C VAL A 197 -3.60 6.92 4.11
N ARG A 198 -3.91 8.21 4.20
CA ARG A 198 -5.26 8.68 4.56
C ARG A 198 -6.32 8.22 3.56
N ILE A 199 -6.06 8.36 2.27
CA ILE A 199 -6.94 7.88 1.19
C ILE A 199 -7.17 6.37 1.34
N SER A 200 -6.11 5.60 1.57
CA SER A 200 -6.21 4.14 1.76
C SER A 200 -7.12 3.76 2.94
N VAL A 201 -6.93 4.37 4.10
CA VAL A 201 -7.75 4.09 5.29
C VAL A 201 -9.21 4.52 5.07
N LEU A 202 -9.44 5.70 4.48
CA LEU A 202 -10.79 6.20 4.17
C LEU A 202 -11.50 5.30 3.16
N SER A 203 -10.82 4.85 2.11
CA SER A 203 -11.39 3.93 1.11
C SER A 203 -11.84 2.61 1.75
N GLN A 204 -11.05 2.08 2.69
CA GLN A 204 -11.43 0.89 3.45
C GLN A 204 -12.64 1.16 4.36
N LEU A 205 -12.67 2.29 5.08
CA LEU A 205 -13.81 2.69 5.92
C LEU A 205 -15.09 2.85 5.10
N VAL A 206 -15.02 3.46 3.92
CA VAL A 206 -16.14 3.57 2.98
C VAL A 206 -16.65 2.18 2.58
N SER A 207 -15.75 1.27 2.18
CA SER A 207 -16.13 -0.09 1.76
C SER A 207 -16.80 -0.86 2.90
N VAL A 208 -16.23 -0.84 4.10
CA VAL A 208 -16.79 -1.58 5.25
C VAL A 208 -18.12 -0.99 5.71
N THR A 209 -18.24 0.33 5.79
CA THR A 209 -19.50 0.98 6.21
C THR A 209 -20.64 0.75 5.21
N LYS A 210 -20.33 0.64 3.92
CA LYS A 210 -21.26 0.24 2.88
C LYS A 210 -21.79 -1.19 3.12
N GLU A 211 -20.88 -2.15 3.33
CA GLU A 211 -21.28 -3.55 3.59
C GLU A 211 -22.11 -3.68 4.88
N MET A 212 -21.79 -2.91 5.91
CA MET A 212 -22.58 -2.85 7.15
C MET A 212 -23.89 -2.05 7.01
N LYS A 213 -24.17 -1.48 5.85
CA LYS A 213 -25.34 -0.62 5.57
C LYS A 213 -25.46 0.57 6.53
N ASN A 214 -24.33 1.08 7.03
CA ASN A 214 -24.27 2.25 7.92
C ASN A 214 -24.19 3.53 7.11
N ASN A 215 -25.35 4.00 6.59
CA ASN A 215 -25.40 5.16 5.70
C ASN A 215 -24.84 6.44 6.31
N SER A 216 -24.97 6.66 7.60
CA SER A 216 -24.45 7.87 8.26
C SER A 216 -22.92 7.91 8.24
N LYS A 217 -22.26 6.82 8.65
CA LYS A 217 -20.79 6.70 8.60
C LYS A 217 -20.28 6.66 7.15
N LEU A 218 -21.00 5.96 6.25
CA LEU A 218 -20.66 5.90 4.84
C LEU A 218 -20.57 7.30 4.24
N PHE A 219 -21.60 8.13 4.41
CA PHE A 219 -21.62 9.48 3.87
C PHE A 219 -20.50 10.36 4.41
N LYS A 220 -20.25 10.29 5.72
CA LYS A 220 -19.15 11.01 6.37
C LYS A 220 -17.81 10.65 5.73
N TYR A 221 -17.49 9.35 5.61
CA TYR A 221 -16.20 8.92 5.07
C TYR A 221 -16.06 9.19 3.57
N LEU A 222 -17.17 9.14 2.79
CA LEU A 222 -17.18 9.55 1.39
C LEU A 222 -16.78 11.02 1.22
N GLN A 223 -17.36 11.94 2.02
CA GLN A 223 -17.02 13.37 1.97
C GLN A 223 -15.55 13.61 2.33
N GLU A 224 -15.03 12.91 3.36
CA GLU A 224 -13.65 13.07 3.77
C GLU A 224 -12.67 12.49 2.73
N LEU A 225 -13.01 11.35 2.10
CA LEU A 225 -12.24 10.75 1.02
C LEU A 225 -12.18 11.69 -0.18
N GLU A 226 -13.32 12.19 -0.61
CA GLU A 226 -13.43 13.14 -1.72
C GLU A 226 -12.58 14.38 -1.48
N SER A 227 -12.72 15.03 -0.32
CA SER A 227 -11.96 16.21 0.06
C SER A 227 -10.44 15.93 0.07
N THR A 228 -10.02 14.77 0.59
CA THR A 228 -8.62 14.38 0.63
C THR A 228 -8.05 14.13 -0.76
N LEU A 229 -8.82 13.45 -1.63
CA LEU A 229 -8.44 13.20 -3.02
C LEU A 229 -8.26 14.51 -3.81
N TYR A 230 -9.27 15.39 -3.79
CA TYR A 230 -9.20 16.64 -4.53
C TYR A 230 -8.06 17.54 -4.05
N LYS A 231 -7.82 17.62 -2.74
CA LYS A 231 -6.68 18.36 -2.20
C LYS A 231 -5.36 17.78 -2.71
N HIS A 232 -5.19 16.45 -2.62
CA HIS A 232 -3.95 15.79 -3.03
C HIS A 232 -3.66 15.95 -4.52
N ILE A 233 -4.68 15.82 -5.38
CA ILE A 233 -4.51 15.99 -6.83
C ILE A 233 -4.30 17.46 -7.21
N LYS A 234 -4.94 18.41 -6.52
CA LYS A 234 -4.68 19.84 -6.73
C LYS A 234 -3.21 20.21 -6.46
N GLU A 235 -2.61 19.61 -5.43
CA GLU A 235 -1.20 19.79 -5.08
C GLU A 235 -0.25 19.01 -6.01
N ASN A 236 -0.72 17.93 -6.62
CA ASN A 236 0.04 17.00 -7.46
C ASN A 236 -0.75 16.57 -8.71
N PRO A 237 -0.96 17.44 -9.71
CA PRO A 237 -1.84 17.17 -10.85
C PRO A 237 -1.43 15.95 -11.70
N SER A 238 -0.13 15.65 -11.79
CA SER A 238 0.41 14.49 -12.52
C SER A 238 -0.03 13.14 -11.96
N LEU A 239 -0.52 13.09 -10.71
CA LEU A 239 -0.98 11.85 -10.08
C LEU A 239 -2.45 11.52 -10.39
N LYS A 240 -3.18 12.38 -11.10
CA LYS A 240 -4.63 12.23 -11.33
C LYS A 240 -4.99 10.86 -11.92
N ASP A 241 -4.27 10.44 -12.95
CA ASP A 241 -4.54 9.18 -13.64
C ASP A 241 -4.29 7.96 -12.75
N GLY A 242 -3.31 8.06 -11.84
CA GLY A 242 -3.03 7.02 -10.86
C GLY A 242 -4.12 6.85 -9.79
N PHE A 243 -4.99 7.83 -9.60
CA PHE A 243 -6.12 7.79 -8.66
C PHE A 243 -7.48 7.62 -9.35
N SER A 244 -7.52 7.40 -10.67
CA SER A 244 -8.77 7.26 -11.43
C SER A 244 -9.70 6.21 -10.84
N ASP A 245 -9.17 5.06 -10.42
CA ASP A 245 -9.96 4.00 -9.77
C ASP A 245 -10.58 4.47 -8.44
N VAL A 246 -9.85 5.23 -7.63
CA VAL A 246 -10.35 5.73 -6.35
C VAL A 246 -11.46 6.75 -6.58
N PHE A 247 -11.33 7.63 -7.57
CA PHE A 247 -12.41 8.55 -7.98
C PHE A 247 -13.63 7.78 -8.48
N LEU A 248 -13.43 6.81 -9.37
CA LEU A 248 -14.51 5.95 -9.87
C LEU A 248 -15.28 5.30 -8.72
N PHE A 249 -14.58 4.66 -7.77
CA PHE A 249 -15.22 4.03 -6.62
C PHE A 249 -15.95 5.03 -5.72
N ASN A 250 -15.35 6.19 -5.48
CA ASN A 250 -15.98 7.23 -4.68
C ASN A 250 -17.33 7.65 -5.29
N GLU A 251 -17.37 7.89 -6.59
CA GLU A 251 -18.61 8.24 -7.30
C GLU A 251 -19.64 7.10 -7.27
N LEU A 252 -19.21 5.84 -7.46
CA LEU A 252 -20.09 4.68 -7.38
C LEU A 252 -20.67 4.48 -5.97
N PHE A 253 -19.88 4.77 -4.92
CA PHE A 253 -20.38 4.67 -3.54
C PHE A 253 -21.30 5.83 -3.16
N TYR A 254 -21.12 7.03 -3.70
CA TYR A 254 -22.12 8.10 -3.60
C TYR A 254 -23.43 7.71 -4.29
N ALA A 255 -23.36 7.13 -5.49
CA ALA A 255 -24.55 6.65 -6.18
C ALA A 255 -25.30 5.59 -5.35
N TYR A 256 -24.54 4.63 -4.78
CA TYR A 256 -25.12 3.62 -3.85
C TYR A 256 -25.77 4.29 -2.64
N TYR A 257 -25.12 5.24 -1.99
CA TYR A 257 -25.66 5.98 -0.85
C TYR A 257 -26.97 6.67 -1.20
N TYR A 258 -27.01 7.40 -2.31
CA TYR A 258 -28.20 8.16 -2.75
C TYR A 258 -29.35 7.24 -3.18
N LEU A 259 -29.07 6.08 -3.77
CA LEU A 259 -30.11 5.08 -4.04
C LEU A 259 -30.73 4.54 -2.73
N ASN A 260 -29.89 4.21 -1.75
CA ASN A 260 -30.37 3.70 -0.45
C ASN A 260 -31.12 4.77 0.38
N THR A 261 -30.90 6.03 0.10
CA THR A 261 -31.58 7.16 0.75
C THR A 261 -32.72 7.73 -0.11
N GLN A 262 -33.18 6.99 -1.13
CA GLN A 262 -34.30 7.32 -2.01
C GLN A 262 -34.13 8.67 -2.76
N GLN A 263 -32.91 8.95 -3.20
CA GLN A 263 -32.55 10.15 -3.96
C GLN A 263 -32.02 9.76 -5.36
N PRO A 264 -32.84 9.16 -6.26
CA PRO A 264 -32.36 8.57 -7.51
C PRO A 264 -31.75 9.58 -8.48
N GLN A 265 -32.23 10.84 -8.46
CA GLN A 265 -31.65 11.89 -9.32
C GLN A 265 -30.18 12.17 -8.97
N ARG A 266 -29.87 12.30 -7.68
CA ARG A 266 -28.47 12.48 -7.22
C ARG A 266 -27.63 11.25 -7.50
N ALA A 267 -28.19 10.06 -7.34
CA ALA A 267 -27.49 8.83 -7.70
C ALA A 267 -27.10 8.82 -9.18
N TYR A 268 -28.02 9.22 -10.06
CA TYR A 268 -27.73 9.31 -11.49
C TYR A 268 -26.61 10.32 -11.81
N GLU A 269 -26.61 11.49 -11.16
CA GLU A 269 -25.54 12.49 -11.33
C GLU A 269 -24.14 11.90 -10.98
N HIS A 270 -24.04 11.12 -9.91
CA HIS A 270 -22.78 10.45 -9.54
C HIS A 270 -22.43 9.32 -10.51
N LEU A 271 -23.40 8.58 -11.05
CA LEU A 271 -23.12 7.58 -12.09
C LEU A 271 -22.61 8.20 -13.40
N VAL A 272 -23.10 9.39 -13.76
CA VAL A 272 -22.57 10.15 -14.92
C VAL A 272 -21.13 10.56 -14.69
N LYS A 273 -20.80 11.09 -13.49
CA LYS A 273 -19.42 11.43 -13.12
C LYS A 273 -18.49 10.23 -13.09
N ALA A 274 -18.98 9.08 -12.62
CA ALA A 274 -18.21 7.84 -12.58
C ALA A 274 -17.68 7.44 -13.96
N LYS A 275 -18.45 7.69 -15.05
CA LYS A 275 -18.01 7.43 -16.41
C LYS A 275 -16.78 8.23 -16.85
N GLU A 276 -16.56 9.42 -16.27
CA GLU A 276 -15.40 10.25 -16.58
C GLU A 276 -14.08 9.63 -16.12
N TYR A 277 -14.16 8.76 -15.10
CA TYR A 277 -13.01 8.06 -14.52
C TYR A 277 -12.84 6.63 -15.06
N GLN A 278 -13.75 6.20 -15.94
CA GLN A 278 -13.67 4.88 -16.56
C GLN A 278 -12.57 4.85 -17.62
N ASN A 279 -11.61 3.95 -17.48
CA ASN A 279 -10.55 3.71 -18.46
C ASN A 279 -10.48 2.22 -18.82
N GLU A 280 -9.73 1.88 -19.89
CA GLU A 280 -9.63 0.50 -20.39
C GLU A 280 -9.01 -0.48 -19.36
N ASN A 281 -8.35 0.04 -18.33
CA ASN A 281 -7.71 -0.75 -17.27
C ASN A 281 -8.64 -0.96 -16.05
N ASN A 282 -9.79 -0.34 -16.01
CA ASN A 282 -10.76 -0.50 -14.92
C ASN A 282 -11.58 -1.77 -15.15
N TYR A 283 -11.08 -2.91 -14.70
CA TYR A 283 -11.68 -4.25 -14.86
C TYR A 283 -12.98 -4.47 -14.07
N PHE A 284 -13.77 -3.43 -13.80
CA PHE A 284 -14.99 -3.51 -13.00
C PHE A 284 -16.24 -3.08 -13.78
N MET A 285 -16.61 -3.93 -14.69
CA MET A 285 -18.00 -4.05 -15.13
C MET A 285 -18.47 -5.49 -15.10
#